data_d1d4f3801d04fdc7e2f8843a4ad4fcc4
#
_entry.id   d1d4f3801d04fdc7e2f8843a4ad4fcc4
#
_cell.length_a   1.000
_cell.length_b   1.000
_cell.length_c   1.000
_cell.angle_alpha   90.00
_cell.angle_beta   90.00
_cell.angle_gamma   90.00
#
_symmetry.space_group_name_H-M   'P 1'
#
loop_
_entity.id
_entity.type
_entity.pdbx_description
1 polymer ?
#
loop_
_entity_poly.entity_id
_entity_poly.type
_entity_poly.pdbx_seq_one_letter_code
_entity_poly.pdbx_strand_id
1 'polypeptide(L)'
;MKRIVCTLAALWAVFLVGRTAPALAHEDHVHEAVPVEKLGSVHFPISVGPEAQRNFDRAVALLHSFEYEEAQRGFREIADQDPKCGMAFWGIAMCNYHPIWGPTTQADFDRGRLASETAARLGGKTDREQSYIAAIATYYKDADHVDAPARRMAYEKAMESLHQRFPDDLEGTIFYALSILGNAPTTDKTYAVQKKAAALLNSVLPKAPDHPGVAHYLIHSLDYPGLAELALPAARAYSKIAPSAPHALHMPSHIFTRLGLWDESIRSNLAAQRAARAVMTKTHPGSTYFEELHEMDYLTYAYLQLGRYGDARRIVDAIHAVSQLNQEAPQAAFAFAAVPARYALERHQWGEAARLTVAPAWFPWDKFAWAEALTQTARGIGAARSGNVAESRMALARLDTLHQSLAGVKDGYDWADQLDVQRREVKGWIARAGRRDEEALTELRSAADLEDSLDKNPVTPGAMLPAREQLGDLLLDLGRARDAVTAYEEVLKSSPGRRNSIRGLAKAKRLSATGPSSSRP
;
A
#
# COMPACT_ATOMS: atom_id res chain seq x y z
N MET A 1 -43.12 19.93 70.68
CA MET A 1 -43.08 19.37 72.04
C MET A 1 -41.77 18.63 72.21
N LYS A 2 -40.93 19.26 73.04
CA LYS A 2 -40.13 18.69 74.14
C LYS A 2 -39.27 17.46 73.81
N ARG A 3 -37.94 17.68 73.72
CA ARG A 3 -36.87 17.37 74.69
C ARG A 3 -36.62 15.89 74.88
N ILE A 4 -35.41 15.32 74.83
CA ILE A 4 -34.36 15.49 75.85
C ILE A 4 -33.01 15.05 75.29
N VAL A 5 -31.97 15.78 75.71
CA VAL A 5 -30.53 15.56 75.61
C VAL A 5 -30.09 14.49 76.61
N CYS A 6 -29.14 13.65 76.27
CA CYS A 6 -28.26 12.97 77.23
C CYS A 6 -26.83 12.88 76.67
N THR A 7 -25.96 13.61 77.29
CA THR A 7 -24.50 13.60 77.21
C THR A 7 -23.93 12.39 77.95
N LEU A 8 -23.00 11.67 77.35
CA LEU A 8 -22.08 10.79 78.08
C LEU A 8 -20.66 11.01 77.53
N ALA A 9 -19.85 11.53 78.44
CA ALA A 9 -18.43 11.71 78.30
C ALA A 9 -17.73 10.37 78.54
N ALA A 10 -16.82 9.99 77.65
CA ALA A 10 -15.88 8.86 77.85
C ALA A 10 -14.47 9.37 77.57
N LEU A 11 -13.60 9.28 78.59
CA LEU A 11 -12.18 9.53 78.55
C LEU A 11 -11.48 8.60 77.54
N TRP A 12 -10.62 9.15 76.69
CA TRP A 12 -9.66 8.39 75.90
C TRP A 12 -8.25 8.68 76.43
N ALA A 13 -7.57 7.59 76.81
CA ALA A 13 -6.17 7.60 77.17
C ALA A 13 -5.34 7.67 75.88
N VAL A 14 -4.41 8.61 75.82
CA VAL A 14 -3.46 8.77 74.73
C VAL A 14 -2.34 7.77 74.87
N PHE A 15 -2.25 6.78 73.96
CA PHE A 15 -1.06 5.99 73.75
C PHE A 15 -0.27 6.60 72.55
N LEU A 16 0.86 7.25 72.89
CA LEU A 16 1.85 7.61 71.88
C LEU A 16 2.58 6.36 71.43
N VAL A 17 2.25 5.87 70.23
CA VAL A 17 3.10 4.90 69.49
C VAL A 17 3.83 5.70 68.45
N GLY A 18 5.16 5.82 68.64
CA GLY A 18 6.05 6.42 67.65
C GLY A 18 6.03 5.61 66.37
N ARG A 19 5.48 6.17 65.31
CA ARG A 19 5.67 5.66 63.93
C ARG A 19 6.88 6.33 63.32
N THR A 20 7.96 5.56 63.15
CA THR A 20 9.05 5.91 62.24
C THR A 20 8.49 5.88 60.82
N ALA A 21 8.49 7.03 60.15
CA ALA A 21 8.17 7.12 58.73
C ALA A 21 9.21 6.34 57.92
N PRO A 22 8.80 5.49 56.95
CA PRO A 22 9.74 4.94 56.02
C PRO A 22 10.28 6.06 55.12
N ALA A 23 11.59 6.12 54.96
CA ALA A 23 12.25 6.98 53.99
C ALA A 23 11.66 6.70 52.61
N LEU A 24 11.13 7.73 51.96
CA LEU A 24 10.77 7.69 50.53
C LEU A 24 12.04 7.35 49.77
N ALA A 25 12.11 6.14 49.27
CA ALA A 25 13.07 5.80 48.23
C ALA A 25 12.76 6.72 47.03
N HIS A 26 13.75 7.50 46.62
CA HIS A 26 13.73 8.13 45.32
C HIS A 26 13.62 6.98 44.29
N GLU A 27 12.44 6.83 43.65
CA GLU A 27 12.35 6.12 42.41
C GLU A 27 13.25 6.92 41.44
N ASP A 28 14.40 6.35 41.11
CA ASP A 28 15.18 6.76 39.97
C ASP A 28 14.26 6.57 38.75
N HIS A 29 13.68 7.65 38.27
CA HIS A 29 13.10 7.69 36.95
C HIS A 29 14.23 7.40 35.99
N VAL A 30 14.35 6.13 35.60
CA VAL A 30 15.10 5.72 34.43
C VAL A 30 14.46 6.50 33.28
N HIS A 31 15.10 7.58 32.87
CA HIS A 31 14.77 8.23 31.61
C HIS A 31 15.02 7.15 30.55
N GLU A 32 13.94 6.50 30.08
CA GLU A 32 14.01 5.75 28.85
C GLU A 32 14.59 6.70 27.80
N ALA A 33 15.80 6.41 27.38
CA ALA A 33 16.47 7.17 26.33
C ALA A 33 15.52 7.18 25.13
N VAL A 34 15.08 8.37 24.71
CA VAL A 34 14.29 8.53 23.48
C VAL A 34 15.05 7.78 22.38
N PRO A 35 14.45 6.78 21.74
CA PRO A 35 15.16 6.01 20.72
C PRO A 35 15.73 6.96 19.68
N VAL A 36 17.02 6.84 19.39
CA VAL A 36 17.65 7.64 18.34
C VAL A 36 16.96 7.30 17.04
N GLU A 37 16.47 8.31 16.33
CA GLU A 37 15.83 8.15 15.03
C GLU A 37 16.82 7.47 14.06
N LYS A 38 16.36 6.39 13.40
CA LYS A 38 17.17 5.64 12.45
C LYS A 38 16.44 5.56 11.10
N LEU A 39 16.95 6.29 10.10
CA LEU A 39 16.37 6.45 8.76
C LEU A 39 17.26 5.89 7.64
N GLY A 40 18.34 5.19 8.00
CA GLY A 40 19.39 4.79 7.08
C GLY A 40 20.48 5.85 6.94
N SER A 41 21.31 5.71 5.90
CA SER A 41 22.43 6.61 5.64
C SER A 41 22.28 7.26 4.27
N VAL A 42 22.09 8.59 4.26
CA VAL A 42 22.06 9.43 3.07
C VAL A 42 23.20 10.43 3.16
N HIS A 43 23.86 10.66 2.05
CA HIS A 43 24.83 11.72 1.90
C HIS A 43 24.59 12.44 0.57
N PHE A 44 23.85 13.54 0.66
CA PHE A 44 23.54 14.41 -0.49
C PHE A 44 24.18 15.79 -0.28
N PRO A 45 25.45 15.96 -0.64
CA PRO A 45 26.15 17.22 -0.39
C PRO A 45 25.48 18.40 -1.09
N ILE A 46 25.20 19.46 -0.32
CA ILE A 46 24.74 20.75 -0.83
C ILE A 46 25.58 21.88 -0.24
N SER A 47 25.51 23.05 -0.86
CA SER A 47 26.36 24.20 -0.49
C SER A 47 25.80 24.98 0.69
N VAL A 48 25.78 24.34 1.88
CA VAL A 48 25.28 24.88 3.16
C VAL A 48 26.25 24.57 4.30
N GLY A 49 26.00 25.13 5.48
CA GLY A 49 26.77 24.79 6.67
C GLY A 49 26.50 23.37 7.19
N PRO A 50 27.35 22.84 8.09
CA PRO A 50 27.30 21.44 8.51
C PRO A 50 25.98 21.03 9.20
N GLU A 51 25.32 21.94 9.91
CA GLU A 51 24.03 21.65 10.57
C GLU A 51 22.91 21.52 9.54
N ALA A 52 22.79 22.51 8.63
CA ALA A 52 21.82 22.46 7.54
C ALA A 52 22.05 21.25 6.63
N GLN A 53 23.31 20.82 6.41
CA GLN A 53 23.65 19.60 5.67
C GLN A 53 23.07 18.35 6.37
N ARG A 54 23.25 18.20 7.68
CA ARG A 54 22.67 17.05 8.41
C ARG A 54 21.13 17.04 8.34
N ASN A 55 20.51 18.21 8.48
CA ASN A 55 19.05 18.33 8.37
C ASN A 55 18.56 18.02 6.93
N PHE A 56 19.33 18.40 5.93
CA PHE A 56 19.05 18.08 4.54
C PHE A 56 19.15 16.59 4.26
N ASP A 57 20.24 15.94 4.68
CA ASP A 57 20.43 14.50 4.53
C ASP A 57 19.32 13.71 5.25
N ARG A 58 18.88 14.15 6.45
CA ARG A 58 17.73 13.58 7.15
C ARG A 58 16.43 13.75 6.34
N ALA A 59 16.18 14.94 5.81
CA ALA A 59 14.96 15.19 5.03
C ALA A 59 14.95 14.36 3.71
N VAL A 60 16.11 14.16 3.08
CA VAL A 60 16.25 13.29 1.90
C VAL A 60 16.03 11.82 2.27
N ALA A 61 16.51 11.36 3.43
CA ALA A 61 16.25 9.98 3.89
C ALA A 61 14.75 9.72 4.12
N LEU A 62 14.02 10.69 4.67
CA LEU A 62 12.56 10.66 4.80
C LEU A 62 11.87 10.68 3.44
N LEU A 63 12.34 11.52 2.51
CA LEU A 63 11.82 11.59 1.14
C LEU A 63 11.99 10.24 0.41
N HIS A 64 13.13 9.58 0.56
CA HIS A 64 13.36 8.24 0.03
C HIS A 64 12.49 7.16 0.66
N SER A 65 12.02 7.37 1.88
CA SER A 65 11.08 6.48 2.57
C SER A 65 9.61 6.89 2.38
N PHE A 66 9.32 7.85 1.48
CA PHE A 66 7.99 8.40 1.19
C PHE A 66 7.27 9.03 2.40
N GLU A 67 8.02 9.38 3.44
CA GLU A 67 7.52 10.16 4.57
C GLU A 67 7.44 11.65 4.17
N TYR A 68 6.62 11.93 3.15
CA TYR A 68 6.61 13.23 2.44
C TYR A 68 6.30 14.43 3.32
N GLU A 69 5.37 14.28 4.27
CA GLU A 69 4.98 15.37 5.18
C GLU A 69 6.13 15.76 6.10
N GLU A 70 6.80 14.77 6.70
CA GLU A 70 7.93 14.99 7.59
C GLU A 70 9.17 15.49 6.84
N ALA A 71 9.44 14.93 5.64
CA ALA A 71 10.50 15.40 4.76
C ALA A 71 10.29 16.86 4.38
N GLN A 72 9.08 17.23 3.98
CA GLN A 72 8.73 18.60 3.61
C GLN A 72 8.89 19.58 4.78
N ARG A 73 8.57 19.15 6.02
CA ARG A 73 8.81 19.94 7.22
C ARG A 73 10.30 20.22 7.39
N GLY A 74 11.15 19.18 7.28
CA GLY A 74 12.61 19.35 7.37
C GLY A 74 13.17 20.30 6.30
N PHE A 75 12.70 20.20 5.05
CA PHE A 75 13.13 21.14 4.00
C PHE A 75 12.65 22.57 4.24
N ARG A 76 11.43 22.77 4.80
CA ARG A 76 10.94 24.10 5.19
C ARG A 76 11.77 24.72 6.30
N GLU A 77 12.13 23.96 7.33
CA GLU A 77 13.01 24.43 8.41
C GLU A 77 14.36 24.95 7.87
N ILE A 78 14.92 24.28 6.86
CA ILE A 78 16.14 24.75 6.17
C ILE A 78 15.87 26.04 5.38
N ALA A 79 14.74 26.12 4.67
CA ALA A 79 14.37 27.31 3.91
C ALA A 79 14.08 28.51 4.83
N ASP A 80 13.53 28.30 6.02
CA ASP A 80 13.28 29.35 7.02
C ASP A 80 14.60 29.90 7.61
N GLN A 81 15.60 29.02 7.79
CA GLN A 81 16.93 29.40 8.29
C GLN A 81 17.79 30.07 7.20
N ASP A 82 17.75 29.56 5.96
CA ASP A 82 18.41 30.15 4.77
C ASP A 82 17.42 30.28 3.60
N PRO A 83 16.67 31.40 3.52
CA PRO A 83 15.72 31.64 2.43
C PRO A 83 16.35 31.72 1.03
N LYS A 84 17.68 31.68 0.93
CA LYS A 84 18.42 31.65 -0.33
C LYS A 84 18.88 30.24 -0.72
N CYS A 85 18.59 29.23 0.09
CA CYS A 85 18.94 27.84 -0.21
C CYS A 85 17.98 27.26 -1.26
N GLY A 86 18.36 27.31 -2.55
CA GLY A 86 17.55 26.77 -3.65
C GLY A 86 17.29 25.27 -3.51
N MET A 87 18.22 24.50 -2.92
CA MET A 87 18.07 23.07 -2.68
C MET A 87 17.01 22.74 -1.63
N ALA A 88 16.75 23.60 -0.66
CA ALA A 88 15.63 23.40 0.28
C ALA A 88 14.28 23.45 -0.46
N PHE A 89 14.12 24.40 -1.38
CA PHE A 89 12.92 24.49 -2.22
C PHE A 89 12.83 23.37 -3.26
N TRP A 90 13.96 22.86 -3.76
CA TRP A 90 14.01 21.62 -4.54
C TRP A 90 13.41 20.46 -3.73
N GLY A 91 13.81 20.30 -2.47
CA GLY A 91 13.29 19.25 -1.60
C GLY A 91 11.78 19.37 -1.37
N ILE A 92 11.26 20.59 -1.13
CA ILE A 92 9.82 20.85 -1.02
C ILE A 92 9.10 20.46 -2.33
N ALA A 93 9.67 20.81 -3.50
CA ALA A 93 9.08 20.41 -4.78
C ALA A 93 9.04 18.88 -4.95
N MET A 94 10.13 18.19 -4.59
CA MET A 94 10.20 16.71 -4.63
C MET A 94 9.18 16.05 -3.73
N CYS A 95 8.91 16.60 -2.53
CA CYS A 95 7.88 16.07 -1.61
C CYS A 95 6.45 16.17 -2.18
N ASN A 96 6.23 16.95 -3.21
CA ASN A 96 4.91 17.11 -3.86
C ASN A 96 4.83 16.44 -5.24
N TYR A 97 5.85 15.70 -5.65
CA TYR A 97 5.90 15.03 -6.97
C TYR A 97 5.23 13.64 -6.96
N HIS A 98 5.39 12.85 -5.94
CA HIS A 98 4.80 11.50 -5.74
C HIS A 98 4.90 10.56 -6.98
N PRO A 99 6.09 10.19 -7.45
CA PRO A 99 6.27 9.59 -8.78
C PRO A 99 5.64 8.19 -8.98
N ILE A 100 5.37 7.43 -7.93
CA ILE A 100 4.87 6.05 -7.99
C ILE A 100 3.45 5.91 -7.39
N TRP A 101 2.96 6.93 -6.70
CA TRP A 101 1.71 6.86 -5.93
C TRP A 101 0.42 7.20 -6.71
N GLY A 102 0.50 7.37 -8.02
CA GLY A 102 -0.63 7.81 -8.84
C GLY A 102 -0.65 9.32 -9.07
N PRO A 103 -1.77 9.89 -9.54
CA PRO A 103 -1.81 11.30 -9.91
C PRO A 103 -1.60 12.19 -8.68
N THR A 104 -0.72 13.18 -8.84
CA THR A 104 -0.55 14.25 -7.86
C THR A 104 -1.83 15.06 -7.76
N THR A 105 -2.31 15.35 -6.54
CA THR A 105 -3.48 16.22 -6.37
C THR A 105 -3.18 17.63 -6.88
N GLN A 106 -4.20 18.40 -7.27
CA GLN A 106 -4.01 19.77 -7.72
C GLN A 106 -3.34 20.62 -6.64
N ALA A 107 -3.70 20.42 -5.38
CA ALA A 107 -3.11 21.15 -4.26
C ALA A 107 -1.62 20.83 -4.05
N ASP A 108 -1.24 19.56 -4.19
CA ASP A 108 0.18 19.14 -4.13
C ASP A 108 0.93 19.71 -5.32
N PHE A 109 0.35 19.61 -6.51
CA PHE A 109 0.94 20.14 -7.72
C PHE A 109 1.22 21.66 -7.61
N ASP A 110 0.26 22.44 -7.13
CA ASP A 110 0.41 23.90 -6.99
C ASP A 110 1.47 24.26 -5.94
N ARG A 111 1.54 23.53 -4.82
CA ARG A 111 2.61 23.70 -3.81
C ARG A 111 3.98 23.36 -4.38
N GLY A 112 4.10 22.23 -5.07
CA GLY A 112 5.34 21.78 -5.70
C GLY A 112 5.81 22.73 -6.80
N ARG A 113 4.89 23.23 -7.62
CA ARG A 113 5.18 24.23 -8.67
C ARG A 113 5.75 25.51 -8.07
N LEU A 114 5.12 26.08 -7.06
CA LEU A 114 5.61 27.28 -6.39
C LEU A 114 7.02 27.08 -5.79
N ALA A 115 7.25 25.93 -5.17
CA ALA A 115 8.56 25.57 -4.62
C ALA A 115 9.61 25.42 -5.74
N SER A 116 9.27 24.75 -6.83
CA SER A 116 10.13 24.56 -8.01
C SER A 116 10.49 25.89 -8.67
N GLU A 117 9.53 26.80 -8.88
CA GLU A 117 9.75 28.14 -9.39
C GLU A 117 10.69 28.96 -8.48
N THR A 118 10.53 28.82 -7.18
CA THR A 118 11.38 29.46 -6.17
C THR A 118 12.80 28.88 -6.23
N ALA A 119 12.95 27.57 -6.29
CA ALA A 119 14.25 26.90 -6.46
C ALA A 119 14.97 27.38 -7.73
N ALA A 120 14.26 27.43 -8.87
CA ALA A 120 14.81 27.90 -10.15
C ALA A 120 15.27 29.36 -10.11
N ARG A 121 14.53 30.24 -9.44
CA ARG A 121 14.90 31.66 -9.27
C ARG A 121 16.13 31.84 -8.37
N LEU A 122 16.26 31.06 -7.32
CA LEU A 122 17.39 31.10 -6.38
C LEU A 122 18.64 30.45 -6.98
N GLY A 123 18.45 29.39 -7.75
CA GLY A 123 19.52 28.60 -8.35
C GLY A 123 20.24 27.70 -7.35
N GLY A 124 21.07 26.80 -7.89
CA GLY A 124 22.06 26.04 -7.15
C GLY A 124 23.39 26.74 -7.10
N LYS A 125 24.18 26.51 -6.06
CA LYS A 125 25.53 27.09 -5.93
C LYS A 125 26.60 26.31 -6.71
N THR A 126 26.26 25.08 -7.13
CA THR A 126 27.10 24.23 -7.98
C THR A 126 26.34 23.80 -9.23
N ASP A 127 27.07 23.38 -10.28
CA ASP A 127 26.45 22.81 -11.49
C ASP A 127 25.61 21.60 -11.20
N ARG A 128 26.00 20.80 -10.21
CA ARG A 128 25.25 19.63 -9.75
C ARG A 128 23.91 20.03 -9.12
N GLU A 129 23.92 20.96 -8.15
CA GLU A 129 22.69 21.47 -7.52
C GLU A 129 21.77 22.11 -8.56
N GLN A 130 22.34 22.90 -9.48
CA GLN A 130 21.59 23.52 -10.58
C GLN A 130 20.91 22.48 -11.48
N SER A 131 21.57 21.33 -11.72
CA SER A 131 21.01 20.24 -12.52
C SER A 131 19.81 19.56 -11.84
N TYR A 132 19.82 19.36 -10.52
CA TYR A 132 18.68 18.85 -9.76
C TYR A 132 17.48 19.81 -9.79
N ILE A 133 17.75 21.10 -9.59
CA ILE A 133 16.71 22.15 -9.65
C ILE A 133 16.10 22.20 -11.05
N ALA A 134 16.94 22.19 -12.09
CA ALA A 134 16.47 22.20 -13.47
C ALA A 134 15.66 20.93 -13.82
N ALA A 135 16.05 19.78 -13.30
CA ALA A 135 15.35 18.52 -13.56
C ALA A 135 13.92 18.57 -13.02
N ILE A 136 13.71 18.89 -11.73
CA ILE A 136 12.35 18.93 -11.16
C ILE A 136 11.49 20.03 -11.77
N ALA A 137 12.10 21.13 -12.24
CA ALA A 137 11.39 22.19 -12.92
C ALA A 137 10.71 21.71 -14.22
N THR A 138 11.25 20.69 -14.90
CA THR A 138 10.64 20.12 -16.11
C THR A 138 9.27 19.45 -15.82
N TYR A 139 9.09 18.89 -14.63
CA TYR A 139 7.81 18.29 -14.23
C TYR A 139 6.72 19.33 -13.99
N TYR A 140 7.07 20.48 -13.41
CA TYR A 140 6.09 21.52 -13.05
C TYR A 140 5.83 22.54 -14.15
N LYS A 141 6.68 22.55 -15.20
CA LYS A 141 6.61 23.52 -16.29
C LYS A 141 5.44 23.22 -17.23
N ASP A 142 4.83 24.31 -17.75
CA ASP A 142 3.84 24.30 -18.84
C ASP A 142 2.64 23.36 -18.59
N ALA A 143 2.21 23.21 -17.34
CA ALA A 143 1.17 22.28 -16.94
C ALA A 143 -0.21 22.54 -17.58
N ASP A 144 -0.46 23.77 -18.02
CA ASP A 144 -1.69 24.15 -18.72
C ASP A 144 -1.73 23.62 -20.18
N HIS A 145 -0.58 23.22 -20.72
CA HIS A 145 -0.43 22.81 -22.13
C HIS A 145 0.20 21.42 -22.30
N VAL A 146 0.84 20.88 -21.25
CA VAL A 146 1.54 19.59 -21.29
C VAL A 146 0.92 18.65 -20.27
N ASP A 147 0.48 17.48 -20.70
CA ASP A 147 -0.13 16.49 -19.82
C ASP A 147 0.85 15.89 -18.79
N ALA A 148 0.32 15.30 -17.72
CA ALA A 148 1.14 14.75 -16.66
C ALA A 148 2.09 13.63 -17.12
N PRO A 149 1.72 12.69 -18.00
CA PRO A 149 2.65 11.71 -18.56
C PRO A 149 3.84 12.34 -19.28
N ALA A 150 3.60 13.33 -20.15
CA ALA A 150 4.68 14.01 -20.87
C ALA A 150 5.62 14.77 -19.92
N ARG A 151 5.09 15.40 -18.86
CA ARG A 151 5.90 16.07 -17.83
C ARG A 151 6.75 15.06 -17.03
N ARG A 152 6.21 13.89 -16.67
CA ARG A 152 7.00 12.82 -16.03
C ARG A 152 8.14 12.32 -16.92
N MET A 153 7.87 12.14 -18.21
CA MET A 153 8.92 11.77 -19.18
C MET A 153 9.99 12.86 -19.33
N ALA A 154 9.61 14.14 -19.29
CA ALA A 154 10.57 15.26 -19.33
C ALA A 154 11.48 15.24 -18.08
N TYR A 155 10.92 14.96 -16.91
CA TYR A 155 11.69 14.79 -15.68
C TYR A 155 12.66 13.60 -15.76
N GLU A 156 12.19 12.44 -16.21
CA GLU A 156 13.05 11.25 -16.41
C GLU A 156 14.23 11.58 -17.32
N LYS A 157 13.98 12.22 -18.47
CA LYS A 157 15.05 12.62 -19.41
C LYS A 157 16.05 13.60 -18.79
N ALA A 158 15.58 14.53 -17.96
CA ALA A 158 16.44 15.44 -17.24
C ALA A 158 17.30 14.72 -16.19
N MET A 159 16.72 13.74 -15.46
CA MET A 159 17.45 12.91 -14.52
C MET A 159 18.44 11.96 -15.21
N GLU A 160 18.13 11.44 -16.40
CA GLU A 160 19.08 10.70 -17.23
C GLU A 160 20.30 11.56 -17.59
N SER A 161 20.06 12.79 -18.02
CA SER A 161 21.12 13.74 -18.37
C SER A 161 21.99 14.10 -17.15
N LEU A 162 21.37 14.25 -15.97
CA LEU A 162 22.07 14.49 -14.71
C LEU A 162 22.97 13.30 -14.36
N HIS A 163 22.41 12.07 -14.39
CA HIS A 163 23.16 10.84 -14.13
C HIS A 163 24.35 10.68 -15.09
N GLN A 164 24.18 10.98 -16.38
CA GLN A 164 25.27 10.92 -17.37
C GLN A 164 26.35 11.99 -17.12
N ARG A 165 25.95 13.20 -16.69
CA ARG A 165 26.87 14.28 -16.40
C ARG A 165 27.65 14.09 -15.10
N PHE A 166 27.05 13.44 -14.11
CA PHE A 166 27.62 13.20 -12.78
C PHE A 166 27.55 11.69 -12.44
N PRO A 167 28.35 10.84 -13.11
CA PRO A 167 28.21 9.38 -12.98
C PRO A 167 28.60 8.84 -11.58
N ASP A 168 29.35 9.60 -10.79
CA ASP A 168 29.70 9.26 -9.42
C ASP A 168 28.67 9.74 -8.38
N ASP A 169 27.65 10.48 -8.82
CA ASP A 169 26.58 10.94 -7.96
C ASP A 169 25.57 9.80 -7.69
N LEU A 170 25.67 9.21 -6.51
CA LEU A 170 24.79 8.09 -6.12
C LEU A 170 23.33 8.52 -6.08
N GLU A 171 23.04 9.69 -5.53
CA GLU A 171 21.68 10.26 -5.46
C GLU A 171 21.11 10.50 -6.86
N GLY A 172 21.92 11.01 -7.79
CA GLY A 172 21.53 11.17 -9.18
C GLY A 172 21.11 9.86 -9.83
N THR A 173 21.83 8.78 -9.54
CA THR A 173 21.49 7.43 -10.01
C THR A 173 20.20 6.92 -9.37
N ILE A 174 20.01 7.12 -8.05
CA ILE A 174 18.84 6.65 -7.30
C ILE A 174 17.58 7.39 -7.75
N PHE A 175 17.62 8.73 -7.87
CA PHE A 175 16.47 9.51 -8.36
C PHE A 175 16.17 9.25 -9.84
N TYR A 176 17.21 8.96 -10.66
CA TYR A 176 16.99 8.52 -12.03
C TYR A 176 16.25 7.17 -12.07
N ALA A 177 16.66 6.19 -11.27
CA ALA A 177 15.95 4.92 -11.17
C ALA A 177 14.48 5.11 -10.72
N LEU A 178 14.22 5.98 -9.75
CA LEU A 178 12.87 6.33 -9.32
C LEU A 178 12.04 6.97 -10.44
N SER A 179 12.64 7.89 -11.21
CA SER A 179 11.94 8.55 -12.33
C SER A 179 11.54 7.57 -13.44
N ILE A 180 12.40 6.57 -13.72
CA ILE A 180 12.10 5.46 -14.64
C ILE A 180 10.88 4.66 -14.14
N LEU A 181 10.84 4.33 -12.86
CA LEU A 181 9.72 3.58 -12.27
C LEU A 181 8.39 4.34 -12.36
N GLY A 182 8.42 5.66 -12.20
CA GLY A 182 7.24 6.52 -12.36
C GLY A 182 6.65 6.56 -13.78
N ASN A 183 7.41 6.08 -14.78
CA ASN A 183 7.00 5.98 -16.18
C ASN A 183 6.89 4.54 -16.68
N ALA A 184 7.02 3.55 -15.79
CA ALA A 184 6.98 2.14 -16.20
C ALA A 184 5.60 1.77 -16.77
N PRO A 185 5.52 1.22 -18.00
CA PRO A 185 4.25 0.84 -18.59
C PRO A 185 3.63 -0.34 -17.82
N THR A 186 2.33 -0.26 -17.55
CA THR A 186 1.57 -1.28 -16.82
C THR A 186 1.27 -2.53 -17.66
N THR A 187 1.44 -2.43 -18.97
CA THR A 187 1.13 -3.50 -19.94
C THR A 187 2.36 -4.29 -20.39
N ASP A 188 3.58 -3.84 -20.07
CA ASP A 188 4.82 -4.54 -20.46
C ASP A 188 5.15 -5.68 -19.48
N LYS A 189 4.72 -6.89 -19.80
CA LYS A 189 5.02 -8.10 -19.02
C LYS A 189 6.47 -8.60 -19.17
N THR A 190 7.31 -7.94 -19.97
CA THR A 190 8.77 -8.20 -19.98
C THR A 190 9.45 -7.52 -18.80
N TYR A 191 8.80 -6.53 -18.20
CA TYR A 191 9.33 -5.71 -17.10
C TYR A 191 10.70 -5.09 -17.42
N ALA A 192 10.91 -4.69 -18.69
CA ALA A 192 12.19 -4.16 -19.14
C ALA A 192 12.60 -2.90 -18.40
N VAL A 193 11.63 -1.99 -18.18
CA VAL A 193 11.83 -0.71 -17.48
C VAL A 193 12.16 -0.95 -16.01
N GLN A 194 11.42 -1.82 -15.34
CA GLN A 194 11.63 -2.19 -13.95
C GLN A 194 12.99 -2.86 -13.73
N LYS A 195 13.39 -3.75 -14.63
CA LYS A 195 14.73 -4.38 -14.61
C LYS A 195 15.85 -3.36 -14.83
N LYS A 196 15.65 -2.35 -15.71
CA LYS A 196 16.61 -1.24 -15.90
C LYS A 196 16.79 -0.46 -14.60
N ALA A 197 15.70 -0.08 -13.93
CA ALA A 197 15.76 0.62 -12.64
C ALA A 197 16.46 -0.23 -11.57
N ALA A 198 16.11 -1.51 -11.46
CA ALA A 198 16.77 -2.43 -10.52
C ALA A 198 18.27 -2.58 -10.80
N ALA A 199 18.70 -2.61 -12.06
CA ALA A 199 20.12 -2.67 -12.43
C ALA A 199 20.89 -1.41 -11.98
N LEU A 200 20.31 -0.21 -12.16
CA LEU A 200 20.88 1.04 -11.66
C LEU A 200 21.03 1.01 -10.13
N LEU A 201 19.98 0.62 -9.42
CA LEU A 201 20.01 0.53 -7.95
C LEU A 201 21.02 -0.49 -7.44
N ASN A 202 21.12 -1.63 -8.09
CA ASN A 202 22.13 -2.66 -7.76
C ASN A 202 23.56 -2.19 -8.01
N SER A 203 23.80 -1.23 -8.91
CA SER A 203 25.13 -0.63 -9.11
C SER A 203 25.53 0.32 -7.97
N VAL A 204 24.53 0.88 -7.27
CA VAL A 204 24.71 1.74 -6.09
C VAL A 204 24.87 0.93 -4.80
N LEU A 205 24.14 -0.18 -4.66
CA LEU A 205 24.05 -0.99 -3.43
C LEU A 205 25.41 -1.31 -2.76
N PRO A 206 26.48 -1.71 -3.48
CA PRO A 206 27.77 -1.98 -2.86
C PRO A 206 28.45 -0.73 -2.26
N LYS A 207 28.11 0.46 -2.77
CA LYS A 207 28.69 1.73 -2.31
C LYS A 207 27.89 2.37 -1.17
N ALA A 208 26.58 2.07 -1.10
CA ALA A 208 25.65 2.61 -0.12
C ALA A 208 24.67 1.53 0.37
N PRO A 209 25.14 0.50 1.10
CA PRO A 209 24.32 -0.65 1.50
C PRO A 209 23.18 -0.29 2.47
N ASP A 210 23.35 0.77 3.25
CA ASP A 210 22.36 1.25 4.24
C ASP A 210 21.55 2.44 3.72
N HIS A 211 21.53 2.67 2.40
CA HIS A 211 20.78 3.76 1.81
C HIS A 211 19.28 3.38 1.67
N PRO A 212 18.35 4.14 2.31
CA PRO A 212 16.92 3.77 2.32
C PRO A 212 16.32 3.72 0.92
N GLY A 213 16.62 4.67 0.05
CA GLY A 213 16.09 4.73 -1.31
C GLY A 213 16.52 3.54 -2.18
N VAL A 214 17.73 3.00 -1.99
CA VAL A 214 18.19 1.83 -2.75
C VAL A 214 17.34 0.62 -2.41
N ALA A 215 17.19 0.30 -1.12
CA ALA A 215 16.40 -0.85 -0.67
C ALA A 215 14.92 -0.69 -1.05
N HIS A 216 14.36 0.50 -0.84
CA HIS A 216 12.97 0.84 -1.13
C HIS A 216 12.64 0.67 -2.62
N TYR A 217 13.42 1.30 -3.48
CA TYR A 217 13.14 1.30 -4.92
C TYR A 217 13.46 -0.03 -5.59
N LEU A 218 14.36 -0.85 -5.01
CA LEU A 218 14.53 -2.25 -5.42
C LEU A 218 13.25 -3.07 -5.14
N ILE A 219 12.58 -2.84 -4.01
CA ILE A 219 11.29 -3.49 -3.72
C ILE A 219 10.28 -3.09 -4.78
N HIS A 220 10.10 -1.79 -5.06
CA HIS A 220 9.16 -1.32 -6.09
C HIS A 220 9.50 -1.82 -7.49
N SER A 221 10.79 -1.86 -7.84
CA SER A 221 11.24 -2.37 -9.16
C SER A 221 10.89 -3.84 -9.37
N LEU A 222 10.81 -4.62 -8.31
CA LEU A 222 10.75 -6.09 -8.38
C LEU A 222 9.46 -6.68 -7.76
N ASP A 223 8.48 -5.85 -7.35
CA ASP A 223 7.16 -6.31 -6.85
C ASP A 223 6.28 -6.84 -8.00
N TYR A 224 6.81 -7.78 -8.78
CA TYR A 224 6.12 -8.41 -9.90
C TYR A 224 6.28 -9.93 -9.85
N PRO A 225 5.30 -10.69 -10.41
CA PRO A 225 5.43 -12.14 -10.53
C PRO A 225 6.73 -12.50 -11.29
N GLY A 226 7.46 -13.47 -10.76
CA GLY A 226 8.73 -13.91 -11.34
C GLY A 226 9.95 -13.01 -11.06
N LEU A 227 9.77 -11.80 -10.50
CA LEU A 227 10.86 -10.90 -10.11
C LEU A 227 11.01 -10.78 -8.58
N ALA A 228 9.97 -11.08 -7.81
CA ALA A 228 9.92 -10.84 -6.37
C ALA A 228 11.04 -11.53 -5.57
N GLU A 229 11.50 -12.71 -5.99
CA GLU A 229 12.62 -13.40 -5.33
C GLU A 229 13.91 -12.57 -5.37
N LEU A 230 14.13 -11.80 -6.44
CA LEU A 230 15.29 -10.94 -6.59
C LEU A 230 15.28 -9.77 -5.60
N ALA A 231 14.11 -9.36 -5.14
CA ALA A 231 13.94 -8.29 -4.14
C ALA A 231 14.05 -8.77 -2.69
N LEU A 232 14.05 -10.08 -2.43
CA LEU A 232 14.01 -10.62 -1.07
C LEU A 232 15.15 -10.11 -0.16
N PRO A 233 16.42 -9.98 -0.63
CA PRO A 233 17.49 -9.39 0.17
C PRO A 233 17.19 -7.93 0.57
N ALA A 234 16.71 -7.09 -0.38
CA ALA A 234 16.35 -5.71 -0.11
C ALA A 234 15.16 -5.60 0.86
N ALA A 235 14.13 -6.44 0.68
CA ALA A 235 13.00 -6.49 1.59
C ALA A 235 13.40 -6.85 3.03
N ARG A 236 14.30 -7.81 3.22
CA ARG A 236 14.81 -8.19 4.56
C ARG A 236 15.76 -7.17 5.18
N ALA A 237 16.36 -6.31 4.37
CA ALA A 237 17.27 -5.26 4.83
C ALA A 237 16.52 -3.96 5.20
N TYR A 238 15.52 -3.55 4.41
CA TYR A 238 14.93 -2.22 4.46
C TYR A 238 14.37 -1.84 5.83
N SER A 239 13.60 -2.73 6.48
CA SER A 239 13.09 -2.50 7.84
C SER A 239 14.17 -2.35 8.91
N LYS A 240 15.40 -2.78 8.64
CA LYS A 240 16.56 -2.62 9.54
C LYS A 240 17.34 -1.35 9.22
N ILE A 241 17.30 -0.93 7.95
CA ILE A 241 17.92 0.31 7.48
C ILE A 241 17.18 1.52 8.05
N ALA A 242 15.86 1.58 7.89
CA ALA A 242 15.02 2.72 8.28
C ALA A 242 13.87 2.33 9.24
N PRO A 243 14.15 1.76 10.42
CA PRO A 243 13.11 1.28 11.34
C PRO A 243 12.26 2.39 11.97
N SER A 244 12.64 3.66 11.81
CA SER A 244 11.88 4.80 12.29
C SER A 244 10.85 5.33 11.28
N ALA A 245 10.89 4.84 10.03
CA ALA A 245 9.92 5.20 9.00
C ALA A 245 8.84 4.11 8.90
N PRO A 246 7.55 4.41 9.18
CA PRO A 246 6.45 3.43 9.07
C PRO A 246 6.41 2.73 7.71
N HIS A 247 6.53 3.49 6.63
CA HIS A 247 6.54 2.96 5.28
C HIS A 247 7.70 1.96 5.02
N ALA A 248 8.89 2.21 5.58
CA ALA A 248 10.02 1.26 5.47
C ALA A 248 9.78 -0.06 6.20
N LEU A 249 8.94 -0.06 7.23
CA LEU A 249 8.53 -1.27 7.93
C LEU A 249 7.45 -2.04 7.16
N HIS A 250 6.59 -1.34 6.41
CA HIS A 250 5.53 -1.93 5.60
C HIS A 250 6.05 -2.54 4.29
N MET A 251 6.87 -1.82 3.54
CA MET A 251 7.29 -2.16 2.18
C MET A 251 7.84 -3.59 1.98
N PRO A 252 8.59 -4.18 2.92
CA PRO A 252 9.00 -5.58 2.81
C PRO A 252 7.82 -6.55 2.61
N SER A 253 6.63 -6.22 3.15
CA SER A 253 5.45 -7.05 3.06
C SER A 253 4.92 -7.23 1.63
N HIS A 254 5.22 -6.30 0.72
CA HIS A 254 4.92 -6.45 -0.70
C HIS A 254 5.58 -7.71 -1.26
N ILE A 255 6.88 -7.85 -1.06
CA ILE A 255 7.67 -8.99 -1.53
C ILE A 255 7.29 -10.27 -0.78
N PHE A 256 7.14 -10.19 0.56
CA PHE A 256 6.73 -11.36 1.34
C PHE A 256 5.36 -11.89 0.90
N THR A 257 4.42 -11.02 0.59
CA THR A 257 3.09 -11.39 0.09
C THR A 257 3.17 -12.02 -1.30
N ARG A 258 3.98 -11.46 -2.22
CA ARG A 258 4.23 -12.06 -3.55
C ARG A 258 4.79 -13.47 -3.47
N LEU A 259 5.62 -13.74 -2.46
CA LEU A 259 6.29 -15.02 -2.28
C LEU A 259 5.53 -15.99 -1.37
N GLY A 260 4.37 -15.60 -0.83
CA GLY A 260 3.61 -16.41 0.11
C GLY A 260 4.26 -16.57 1.48
N LEU A 261 5.15 -15.65 1.85
CA LEU A 261 5.85 -15.60 3.14
C LEU A 261 4.97 -14.86 4.17
N TRP A 262 3.83 -15.47 4.51
CA TRP A 262 2.75 -14.83 5.24
C TRP A 262 3.14 -14.33 6.64
N ASP A 263 3.93 -15.11 7.39
CA ASP A 263 4.36 -14.72 8.73
C ASP A 263 5.34 -13.52 8.69
N GLU A 264 6.18 -13.42 7.65
CA GLU A 264 7.05 -12.25 7.43
C GLU A 264 6.23 -11.03 7.05
N SER A 265 5.23 -11.18 6.18
CA SER A 265 4.27 -10.11 5.83
C SER A 265 3.51 -9.59 7.05
N ILE A 266 3.02 -10.48 7.90
CA ILE A 266 2.32 -10.10 9.15
C ILE A 266 3.25 -9.33 10.09
N ARG A 267 4.48 -9.82 10.32
CA ARG A 267 5.44 -9.13 11.21
C ARG A 267 5.78 -7.73 10.71
N SER A 268 5.98 -7.59 9.41
CA SER A 268 6.26 -6.31 8.73
C SER A 268 5.12 -5.31 9.00
N ASN A 269 3.90 -5.67 8.66
CA ASN A 269 2.75 -4.78 8.79
C ASN A 269 2.39 -4.46 10.26
N LEU A 270 2.53 -5.41 11.19
CA LEU A 270 2.34 -5.13 12.62
C LEU A 270 3.40 -4.17 13.18
N ALA A 271 4.63 -4.21 12.66
CA ALA A 271 5.66 -3.26 13.04
C ALA A 271 5.35 -1.87 12.48
N ALA A 272 4.94 -1.78 11.22
CA ALA A 272 4.55 -0.55 10.57
C ALA A 272 3.37 0.13 11.28
N GLN A 273 2.30 -0.60 11.61
CA GLN A 273 1.17 -0.06 12.37
C GLN A 273 1.57 0.55 13.72
N ARG A 274 2.47 -0.11 14.45
CA ARG A 274 2.95 0.45 15.73
C ARG A 274 3.70 1.77 15.52
N ALA A 275 4.55 1.83 14.49
CA ALA A 275 5.30 3.04 14.15
C ALA A 275 4.37 4.16 13.66
N ALA A 276 3.43 3.85 12.78
CA ALA A 276 2.42 4.77 12.27
C ALA A 276 1.59 5.40 13.41
N ARG A 277 1.08 4.59 14.33
CA ARG A 277 0.32 5.09 15.50
C ARG A 277 1.16 5.99 16.40
N ALA A 278 2.44 5.67 16.59
CA ALA A 278 3.35 6.52 17.39
C ALA A 278 3.57 7.89 16.74
N VAL A 279 3.67 7.95 15.41
CA VAL A 279 3.74 9.21 14.65
C VAL A 279 2.42 9.96 14.76
N MET A 280 1.28 9.32 14.47
CA MET A 280 -0.04 9.95 14.47
C MET A 280 -0.45 10.51 15.82
N THR A 281 -0.12 9.82 16.91
CA THR A 281 -0.39 10.34 18.27
C THR A 281 0.26 11.71 18.52
N LYS A 282 1.41 11.98 17.87
CA LYS A 282 2.15 13.25 18.02
C LYS A 282 1.69 14.31 17.03
N THR A 283 1.42 13.92 15.78
CA THR A 283 1.19 14.87 14.67
C THR A 283 -0.29 15.14 14.42
N HIS A 284 -1.16 14.11 14.53
CA HIS A 284 -2.60 14.19 14.22
C HIS A 284 -3.43 13.43 15.28
N PRO A 285 -3.43 13.88 16.55
CA PRO A 285 -4.11 13.14 17.61
C PRO A 285 -5.60 12.95 17.31
N GLY A 286 -6.08 11.72 17.45
CA GLY A 286 -7.47 11.35 17.19
C GLY A 286 -7.77 10.89 15.74
N SER A 287 -6.82 11.03 14.82
CA SER A 287 -6.97 10.55 13.43
C SER A 287 -6.26 9.21 13.22
N THR A 288 -6.78 8.42 12.29
CA THR A 288 -6.10 7.21 11.80
C THR A 288 -5.24 7.59 10.58
N TYR A 289 -4.04 7.06 10.50
CA TYR A 289 -3.16 7.25 9.36
C TYR A 289 -3.64 6.41 8.17
N PHE A 290 -3.74 7.01 7.00
CA PHE A 290 -4.24 6.32 5.81
C PHE A 290 -3.39 5.08 5.44
N GLU A 291 -2.08 5.11 5.70
CA GLU A 291 -1.20 3.97 5.47
C GLU A 291 -1.47 2.82 6.45
N GLU A 292 -1.91 3.11 7.68
CA GLU A 292 -2.33 2.06 8.61
C GLU A 292 -3.47 1.21 8.03
N LEU A 293 -4.38 1.83 7.28
CA LEU A 293 -5.45 1.10 6.61
C LEU A 293 -4.90 0.20 5.49
N HIS A 294 -3.91 0.68 4.76
CA HIS A 294 -3.21 -0.11 3.75
C HIS A 294 -2.55 -1.37 4.35
N GLU A 295 -1.88 -1.22 5.48
CA GLU A 295 -1.32 -2.33 6.26
C GLU A 295 -2.40 -3.32 6.73
N MET A 296 -3.60 -2.82 7.07
CA MET A 296 -4.75 -3.67 7.46
C MET A 296 -5.22 -4.57 6.31
N ASP A 297 -5.20 -4.12 5.04
CA ASP A 297 -5.53 -5.00 3.91
C ASP A 297 -4.50 -6.12 3.76
N TYR A 298 -3.20 -5.81 3.86
CA TYR A 298 -2.14 -6.82 3.83
C TYR A 298 -2.24 -7.82 4.98
N LEU A 299 -2.50 -7.35 6.21
CA LEU A 299 -2.72 -8.20 7.38
C LEU A 299 -3.93 -9.11 7.19
N THR A 300 -5.04 -8.57 6.71
CA THR A 300 -6.25 -9.35 6.43
C THR A 300 -5.97 -10.45 5.43
N TYR A 301 -5.32 -10.10 4.31
CA TYR A 301 -4.96 -11.09 3.29
C TYR A 301 -4.07 -12.19 3.85
N ALA A 302 -2.97 -11.85 4.52
CA ALA A 302 -2.03 -12.83 5.08
C ALA A 302 -2.69 -13.73 6.15
N TYR A 303 -3.50 -13.17 7.05
CA TYR A 303 -4.24 -13.96 8.03
C TYR A 303 -5.21 -14.95 7.37
N LEU A 304 -5.90 -14.55 6.31
CA LEU A 304 -6.81 -15.42 5.57
C LEU A 304 -6.06 -16.56 4.89
N GLN A 305 -4.89 -16.28 4.30
CA GLN A 305 -4.06 -17.33 3.69
C GLN A 305 -3.51 -18.34 4.72
N LEU A 306 -3.27 -17.92 5.96
CA LEU A 306 -2.93 -18.84 7.06
C LEU A 306 -4.15 -19.50 7.70
N GLY A 307 -5.38 -19.11 7.34
CA GLY A 307 -6.61 -19.58 7.98
C GLY A 307 -6.82 -19.03 9.39
N ARG A 308 -6.14 -17.93 9.74
CA ARG A 308 -6.24 -17.23 11.03
C ARG A 308 -7.45 -16.28 11.01
N TYR A 309 -8.65 -16.84 10.86
CA TYR A 309 -9.89 -16.07 10.66
C TYR A 309 -10.25 -15.16 11.84
N GLY A 310 -9.89 -15.54 13.07
CA GLY A 310 -10.10 -14.68 14.25
C GLY A 310 -9.22 -13.41 14.22
N ASP A 311 -7.99 -13.53 13.72
CA ASP A 311 -7.09 -12.38 13.55
C ASP A 311 -7.61 -11.45 12.44
N ALA A 312 -8.00 -12.02 11.30
CA ALA A 312 -8.60 -11.26 10.20
C ALA A 312 -9.90 -10.54 10.66
N ARG A 313 -10.74 -11.19 11.49
CA ARG A 313 -11.94 -10.56 12.05
C ARG A 313 -11.60 -9.32 12.89
N ARG A 314 -10.56 -9.38 13.71
CA ARG A 314 -10.14 -8.20 14.49
C ARG A 314 -9.75 -7.01 13.60
N ILE A 315 -9.15 -7.27 12.43
CA ILE A 315 -8.87 -6.20 11.46
C ILE A 315 -10.16 -5.62 10.87
N VAL A 316 -11.13 -6.49 10.52
CA VAL A 316 -12.46 -6.03 10.05
C VAL A 316 -13.13 -5.14 11.09
N ASP A 317 -13.10 -5.55 12.37
CA ASP A 317 -13.70 -4.76 13.45
C ASP A 317 -12.96 -3.43 13.65
N ALA A 318 -11.63 -3.43 13.53
CA ALA A 318 -10.81 -2.22 13.63
C ALA A 318 -11.09 -1.24 12.47
N ILE A 319 -11.23 -1.73 11.24
CA ILE A 319 -11.52 -0.87 10.09
C ILE A 319 -12.92 -0.22 10.19
N HIS A 320 -13.89 -0.96 10.72
CA HIS A 320 -15.23 -0.41 10.97
C HIS A 320 -15.26 0.63 12.10
N ALA A 321 -14.28 0.61 13.01
CA ALA A 321 -14.15 1.57 14.09
C ALA A 321 -13.47 2.89 13.69
N VAL A 322 -12.90 2.97 12.48
CA VAL A 322 -12.26 4.19 11.98
C VAL A 322 -13.31 5.27 11.77
N SER A 323 -13.15 6.40 12.45
CA SER A 323 -14.08 7.54 12.41
C SER A 323 -13.50 8.77 11.72
N GLN A 324 -12.16 8.85 11.62
CA GLN A 324 -11.47 9.99 11.03
C GLN A 324 -10.12 9.54 10.44
N LEU A 325 -9.76 10.13 9.29
CA LEU A 325 -8.44 9.98 8.66
C LEU A 325 -7.66 11.28 8.73
N ASN A 326 -6.33 11.18 8.73
CA ASN A 326 -5.47 12.35 8.55
C ASN A 326 -5.61 12.95 7.15
N GLN A 327 -5.85 12.10 6.13
CA GLN A 327 -6.15 12.54 4.76
C GLN A 327 -6.96 11.49 4.00
N GLU A 328 -7.72 11.94 3.01
CA GLU A 328 -8.36 11.07 2.02
C GLU A 328 -7.27 10.52 1.08
N ALA A 329 -7.19 9.20 0.96
CA ALA A 329 -6.16 8.55 0.15
C ALA A 329 -6.68 7.29 -0.55
N PRO A 330 -6.15 6.93 -1.74
CA PRO A 330 -6.48 5.70 -2.44
C PRO A 330 -6.31 4.44 -1.57
N GLN A 331 -5.28 4.41 -0.73
CA GLN A 331 -4.99 3.31 0.19
C GLN A 331 -6.12 3.09 1.19
N ALA A 332 -6.66 4.18 1.74
CA ALA A 332 -7.79 4.11 2.66
C ALA A 332 -9.07 3.64 1.95
N ALA A 333 -9.36 4.18 0.76
CA ALA A 333 -10.49 3.76 -0.06
C ALA A 333 -10.45 2.26 -0.36
N PHE A 334 -9.27 1.77 -0.75
CA PHE A 334 -9.06 0.36 -1.03
C PHE A 334 -9.33 -0.50 0.21
N ALA A 335 -8.72 -0.18 1.33
CA ALA A 335 -8.83 -0.95 2.56
C ALA A 335 -10.26 -0.98 3.11
N PHE A 336 -10.98 0.14 3.13
CA PHE A 336 -12.39 0.17 3.55
C PHE A 336 -13.26 -0.78 2.75
N ALA A 337 -13.04 -0.89 1.44
CA ALA A 337 -13.79 -1.80 0.59
C ALA A 337 -13.26 -3.24 0.64
N ALA A 338 -11.94 -3.42 0.54
CA ALA A 338 -11.32 -4.73 0.37
C ALA A 338 -11.30 -5.57 1.65
N VAL A 339 -11.04 -5.00 2.82
CA VAL A 339 -10.90 -5.75 4.07
C VAL A 339 -12.18 -6.55 4.39
N PRO A 340 -13.38 -5.96 4.47
CA PRO A 340 -14.60 -6.73 4.74
C PRO A 340 -14.96 -7.67 3.58
N ALA A 341 -14.69 -7.27 2.33
CA ALA A 341 -14.99 -8.08 1.16
C ALA A 341 -14.10 -9.34 1.11
N ARG A 342 -12.78 -9.21 1.29
CA ARG A 342 -11.86 -10.36 1.39
C ARG A 342 -12.26 -11.30 2.52
N TYR A 343 -12.58 -10.74 3.69
CA TYR A 343 -12.96 -11.54 4.85
C TYR A 343 -14.17 -12.44 4.58
N ALA A 344 -15.16 -11.95 3.85
CA ALA A 344 -16.33 -12.73 3.47
C ALA A 344 -16.03 -13.72 2.32
N LEU A 345 -15.40 -13.24 1.24
CA LEU A 345 -15.17 -14.01 0.02
C LEU A 345 -14.19 -15.16 0.22
N GLU A 346 -13.02 -14.92 0.83
CA GLU A 346 -11.98 -15.92 1.07
C GLU A 346 -12.46 -17.08 1.97
N ARG A 347 -13.44 -16.82 2.83
CA ARG A 347 -14.08 -17.81 3.68
C ARG A 347 -15.27 -18.49 3.01
N HIS A 348 -15.61 -18.13 1.77
CA HIS A 348 -16.79 -18.59 1.04
C HIS A 348 -18.09 -18.33 1.82
N GLN A 349 -18.16 -17.23 2.59
CA GLN A 349 -19.35 -16.82 3.32
C GLN A 349 -20.25 -15.97 2.41
N TRP A 350 -20.83 -16.61 1.40
CA TRP A 350 -21.56 -15.94 0.32
C TRP A 350 -22.69 -15.05 0.81
N GLY A 351 -23.45 -15.52 1.80
CA GLY A 351 -24.52 -14.73 2.41
C GLY A 351 -24.01 -13.51 3.21
N GLU A 352 -22.78 -13.57 3.77
CA GLU A 352 -22.12 -12.43 4.40
C GLU A 352 -21.68 -11.42 3.32
N ALA A 353 -21.04 -11.90 2.26
CA ALA A 353 -20.62 -11.08 1.12
C ALA A 353 -21.80 -10.34 0.47
N ALA A 354 -22.94 -11.03 0.28
CA ALA A 354 -24.15 -10.44 -0.31
C ALA A 354 -24.71 -9.24 0.51
N ARG A 355 -24.46 -9.19 1.81
CA ARG A 355 -24.96 -8.13 2.71
C ARG A 355 -23.98 -7.00 2.98
N LEU A 356 -22.80 -6.99 2.35
CA LEU A 356 -21.85 -5.91 2.50
C LEU A 356 -22.46 -4.57 2.04
N THR A 357 -22.07 -3.51 2.70
CA THR A 357 -22.44 -2.14 2.36
C THR A 357 -21.22 -1.30 2.05
N VAL A 358 -21.37 -0.28 1.23
CA VAL A 358 -20.33 0.73 1.00
C VAL A 358 -20.18 1.53 2.29
N ALA A 359 -19.07 1.39 2.97
CA ALA A 359 -18.82 1.96 4.29
C ALA A 359 -17.34 2.34 4.50
N PRO A 360 -17.04 3.35 5.31
CA PRO A 360 -17.99 4.19 6.08
C PRO A 360 -18.71 5.22 5.21
N ALA A 361 -19.91 5.63 5.64
CA ALA A 361 -20.74 6.56 4.86
C ALA A 361 -20.17 7.99 4.77
N TRP A 362 -19.30 8.39 5.70
CA TRP A 362 -18.63 9.70 5.71
C TRP A 362 -17.48 9.79 4.71
N PHE A 363 -17.00 8.66 4.17
CA PHE A 363 -15.89 8.65 3.22
C PHE A 363 -16.37 9.07 1.81
N PRO A 364 -15.59 9.87 1.06
CA PRO A 364 -16.02 10.43 -0.24
C PRO A 364 -15.88 9.40 -1.38
N TRP A 365 -16.76 8.40 -1.41
CA TRP A 365 -16.74 7.30 -2.37
C TRP A 365 -16.85 7.73 -3.84
N ASP A 366 -17.44 8.87 -4.09
CA ASP A 366 -17.54 9.48 -5.42
C ASP A 366 -16.17 9.79 -6.06
N LYS A 367 -15.16 10.05 -5.22
CA LYS A 367 -13.77 10.22 -5.68
C LYS A 367 -13.07 8.89 -5.98
N PHE A 368 -13.60 7.76 -5.49
CA PHE A 368 -12.97 6.45 -5.53
C PHE A 368 -13.93 5.37 -6.08
N ALA A 369 -14.53 5.62 -7.25
CA ALA A 369 -15.49 4.72 -7.89
C ALA A 369 -14.96 3.28 -8.05
N TRP A 370 -13.69 3.12 -8.34
CA TRP A 370 -13.01 1.82 -8.44
C TRP A 370 -12.94 1.07 -7.10
N ALA A 371 -12.91 1.77 -5.97
CA ALA A 371 -12.92 1.14 -4.66
C ALA A 371 -14.35 0.71 -4.26
N GLU A 372 -15.37 1.51 -4.54
CA GLU A 372 -16.76 1.07 -4.36
C GLU A 372 -17.03 -0.22 -5.13
N ALA A 373 -16.45 -0.36 -6.33
CA ALA A 373 -16.62 -1.54 -7.18
C ALA A 373 -16.20 -2.84 -6.48
N LEU A 374 -15.19 -2.84 -5.60
CA LEU A 374 -14.77 -4.00 -4.81
C LEU A 374 -15.92 -4.52 -3.92
N THR A 375 -16.61 -3.61 -3.24
CA THR A 375 -17.78 -3.96 -2.42
C THR A 375 -18.93 -4.50 -3.28
N GLN A 376 -19.21 -3.87 -4.42
CA GLN A 376 -20.28 -4.32 -5.32
C GLN A 376 -19.96 -5.69 -5.94
N THR A 377 -18.69 -5.95 -6.26
CA THR A 377 -18.22 -7.27 -6.74
C THR A 377 -18.47 -8.35 -5.70
N ALA A 378 -18.06 -8.09 -4.45
CA ALA A 378 -18.29 -9.05 -3.36
C ALA A 378 -19.79 -9.31 -3.15
N ARG A 379 -20.64 -8.27 -3.19
CA ARG A 379 -22.11 -8.41 -3.13
C ARG A 379 -22.62 -9.24 -4.29
N GLY A 380 -22.19 -8.93 -5.51
CA GLY A 380 -22.65 -9.61 -6.72
C GLY A 380 -22.32 -11.10 -6.70
N ILE A 381 -21.07 -11.46 -6.42
CA ILE A 381 -20.62 -12.85 -6.30
C ILE A 381 -21.36 -13.54 -5.14
N GLY A 382 -21.42 -12.91 -3.96
CA GLY A 382 -22.08 -13.46 -2.78
C GLY A 382 -23.55 -13.73 -2.99
N ALA A 383 -24.28 -12.80 -3.60
CA ALA A 383 -25.71 -12.94 -3.91
C ALA A 383 -25.96 -14.05 -4.94
N ALA A 384 -25.19 -14.11 -6.04
CA ALA A 384 -25.32 -15.15 -7.04
C ALA A 384 -25.07 -16.54 -6.44
N ARG A 385 -23.99 -16.69 -5.66
CA ARG A 385 -23.61 -17.98 -5.03
C ARG A 385 -24.51 -18.39 -3.85
N SER A 386 -25.26 -17.47 -3.27
CA SER A 386 -26.30 -17.77 -2.27
C SER A 386 -27.71 -17.90 -2.85
N GLY A 387 -27.87 -17.84 -4.18
CA GLY A 387 -29.14 -18.04 -4.88
C GLY A 387 -30.00 -16.78 -5.05
N ASN A 388 -29.54 -15.60 -4.61
CA ASN A 388 -30.25 -14.34 -4.80
C ASN A 388 -29.80 -13.63 -6.08
N VAL A 389 -30.25 -14.14 -7.24
CA VAL A 389 -29.89 -13.62 -8.57
C VAL A 389 -30.35 -12.17 -8.77
N ALA A 390 -31.48 -11.78 -8.17
CA ALA A 390 -32.00 -10.42 -8.29
C ALA A 390 -31.03 -9.39 -7.69
N GLU A 391 -30.54 -9.62 -6.47
CA GLU A 391 -29.56 -8.77 -5.81
C GLU A 391 -28.22 -8.76 -6.57
N SER A 392 -27.80 -9.91 -7.10
CA SER A 392 -26.58 -9.99 -7.92
C SER A 392 -26.68 -9.12 -9.17
N ARG A 393 -27.83 -9.09 -9.84
CA ARG A 393 -28.07 -8.20 -10.99
C ARG A 393 -28.06 -6.71 -10.60
N MET A 394 -28.58 -6.36 -9.42
CA MET A 394 -28.49 -4.98 -8.93
C MET A 394 -27.04 -4.56 -8.70
N ALA A 395 -26.23 -5.42 -8.08
CA ALA A 395 -24.79 -5.18 -7.91
C ALA A 395 -24.08 -5.04 -9.28
N LEU A 396 -24.40 -5.89 -10.26
CA LEU A 396 -23.85 -5.79 -11.61
C LEU A 396 -24.24 -4.48 -12.30
N ALA A 397 -25.49 -4.03 -12.20
CA ALA A 397 -25.92 -2.76 -12.76
C ALA A 397 -25.16 -1.57 -12.14
N ARG A 398 -24.84 -1.64 -10.84
CA ARG A 398 -24.00 -0.62 -10.21
C ARG A 398 -22.57 -0.69 -10.73
N LEU A 399 -21.98 -1.88 -10.89
CA LEU A 399 -20.66 -2.06 -11.50
C LEU A 399 -20.62 -1.52 -12.95
N ASP A 400 -21.69 -1.69 -13.74
CA ASP A 400 -21.79 -1.11 -15.09
C ASP A 400 -21.74 0.43 -15.05
N THR A 401 -22.43 1.05 -14.09
CA THR A 401 -22.40 2.51 -13.88
C THR A 401 -20.99 2.99 -13.48
N LEU A 402 -20.36 2.30 -12.53
CA LEU A 402 -19.01 2.65 -12.07
C LEU A 402 -17.97 2.48 -13.19
N HIS A 403 -18.07 1.41 -13.98
CA HIS A 403 -17.21 1.18 -15.13
C HIS A 403 -17.33 2.33 -16.15
N GLN A 404 -18.55 2.78 -16.46
CA GLN A 404 -18.78 3.91 -17.37
C GLN A 404 -18.13 5.20 -16.84
N SER A 405 -18.16 5.45 -15.53
CA SER A 405 -17.56 6.65 -14.95
C SER A 405 -16.03 6.64 -15.01
N LEU A 406 -15.40 5.47 -15.17
CA LEU A 406 -13.95 5.32 -15.28
C LEU A 406 -13.47 5.22 -16.73
N ALA A 407 -14.38 5.15 -17.70
CA ALA A 407 -14.03 5.09 -19.12
C ALA A 407 -13.28 6.37 -19.52
N GLY A 408 -12.05 6.18 -20.02
CA GLY A 408 -11.20 7.29 -20.46
C GLY A 408 -10.38 7.98 -19.36
N VAL A 409 -10.54 7.60 -18.09
CA VAL A 409 -9.65 8.05 -17.02
C VAL A 409 -8.29 7.38 -17.18
N LYS A 410 -7.24 8.19 -17.44
CA LYS A 410 -5.86 7.72 -17.62
C LYS A 410 -5.00 8.31 -16.50
N ASP A 411 -4.96 7.63 -15.37
CA ASP A 411 -4.17 8.05 -14.21
C ASP A 411 -2.94 7.18 -13.93
N GLY A 412 -2.52 6.38 -14.93
CA GLY A 412 -1.38 5.48 -14.82
C GLY A 412 -1.76 4.04 -14.46
N TYR A 413 -3.03 3.76 -14.10
CA TYR A 413 -3.55 2.41 -13.88
C TYR A 413 -4.92 2.26 -14.54
N ASP A 414 -5.13 1.14 -15.26
CA ASP A 414 -6.39 0.92 -15.99
C ASP A 414 -7.47 0.34 -15.08
N TRP A 415 -8.14 1.24 -14.36
CA TRP A 415 -9.26 0.89 -13.48
C TRP A 415 -10.47 0.35 -14.26
N ALA A 416 -10.67 0.78 -15.51
CA ALA A 416 -11.78 0.31 -16.33
C ALA A 416 -11.61 -1.18 -16.66
N ASP A 417 -10.41 -1.62 -17.05
CA ASP A 417 -10.12 -3.04 -17.29
C ASP A 417 -10.24 -3.87 -16.01
N GLN A 418 -9.80 -3.33 -14.86
CA GLN A 418 -9.99 -4.01 -13.58
C GLN A 418 -11.48 -4.21 -13.24
N LEU A 419 -12.31 -3.20 -13.50
CA LEU A 419 -13.75 -3.33 -13.32
C LEU A 419 -14.38 -4.28 -14.35
N ASP A 420 -13.85 -4.38 -15.55
CA ASP A 420 -14.37 -5.35 -16.54
C ASP A 420 -14.10 -6.79 -16.09
N VAL A 421 -12.95 -7.08 -15.48
CA VAL A 421 -12.72 -8.37 -14.80
C VAL A 421 -13.83 -8.64 -13.78
N GLN A 422 -14.07 -7.72 -12.86
CA GLN A 422 -15.06 -7.85 -11.79
C GLN A 422 -16.51 -8.02 -12.33
N ARG A 423 -16.85 -7.30 -13.36
CA ARG A 423 -18.16 -7.43 -14.05
C ARG A 423 -18.34 -8.82 -14.64
N ARG A 424 -17.32 -9.37 -15.30
CA ARG A 424 -17.34 -10.73 -15.88
C ARG A 424 -17.42 -11.79 -14.80
N GLU A 425 -16.72 -11.64 -13.68
CA GLU A 425 -16.85 -12.53 -12.52
C GLU A 425 -18.31 -12.61 -12.05
N VAL A 426 -18.95 -11.46 -11.82
CA VAL A 426 -20.36 -11.41 -11.38
C VAL A 426 -21.29 -11.99 -12.44
N LYS A 427 -21.09 -11.69 -13.74
CA LYS A 427 -21.88 -12.28 -14.84
C LYS A 427 -21.74 -13.80 -14.88
N GLY A 428 -20.53 -14.31 -14.74
CA GLY A 428 -20.27 -15.73 -14.69
C GLY A 428 -21.05 -16.45 -13.58
N TRP A 429 -21.06 -15.88 -12.37
CA TRP A 429 -21.80 -16.47 -11.26
C TRP A 429 -23.33 -16.30 -11.40
N ILE A 430 -23.83 -15.21 -12.01
CA ILE A 430 -25.25 -15.06 -12.39
C ILE A 430 -25.65 -16.14 -13.40
N ALA A 431 -24.82 -16.38 -14.42
CA ALA A 431 -25.08 -17.42 -15.41
C ALA A 431 -25.12 -18.80 -14.78
N ARG A 432 -24.15 -19.11 -13.90
CA ARG A 432 -24.12 -20.38 -13.14
C ARG A 432 -25.35 -20.57 -12.25
N ALA A 433 -25.76 -19.55 -11.52
CA ALA A 433 -26.99 -19.60 -10.72
C ALA A 433 -28.24 -19.86 -11.59
N GLY A 434 -28.23 -19.39 -12.82
CA GLY A 434 -29.25 -19.66 -13.84
C GLY A 434 -29.07 -20.99 -14.59
N ARG A 435 -28.12 -21.83 -14.20
CA ARG A 435 -27.78 -23.12 -14.86
C ARG A 435 -27.35 -22.97 -16.35
N ARG A 436 -26.80 -21.82 -16.71
CA ARG A 436 -26.21 -21.55 -18.02
C ARG A 436 -24.69 -21.77 -17.95
N ASP A 437 -24.30 -23.03 -17.85
CA ASP A 437 -22.94 -23.43 -17.48
C ASP A 437 -21.88 -23.02 -18.51
N GLU A 438 -22.17 -23.10 -19.82
CA GLU A 438 -21.24 -22.67 -20.86
C GLU A 438 -21.05 -21.14 -20.90
N GLU A 439 -22.11 -20.38 -20.64
CA GLU A 439 -22.02 -18.92 -20.46
C GLU A 439 -21.17 -18.57 -19.22
N ALA A 440 -21.38 -19.26 -18.11
CA ALA A 440 -20.59 -19.08 -16.89
C ALA A 440 -19.09 -19.36 -17.13
N LEU A 441 -18.77 -20.45 -17.83
CA LEU A 441 -17.39 -20.80 -18.21
C LEU A 441 -16.77 -19.74 -19.13
N THR A 442 -17.54 -19.23 -20.09
CA THR A 442 -17.07 -18.19 -21.03
C THR A 442 -16.74 -16.91 -20.29
N GLU A 443 -17.62 -16.42 -19.41
CA GLU A 443 -17.41 -15.20 -18.64
C GLU A 443 -16.23 -15.34 -17.67
N LEU A 444 -16.12 -16.44 -16.91
CA LEU A 444 -15.02 -16.61 -15.96
C LEU A 444 -13.67 -16.86 -16.64
N ARG A 445 -13.62 -17.52 -17.81
CA ARG A 445 -12.39 -17.60 -18.59
C ARG A 445 -11.95 -16.24 -19.09
N SER A 446 -12.89 -15.49 -19.66
CA SER A 446 -12.60 -14.14 -20.14
C SER A 446 -12.16 -13.19 -19.02
N ALA A 447 -12.76 -13.31 -17.82
CA ALA A 447 -12.30 -12.60 -16.64
C ALA A 447 -10.86 -12.99 -16.26
N ALA A 448 -10.58 -14.30 -16.22
CA ALA A 448 -9.26 -14.83 -15.85
C ALA A 448 -8.17 -14.42 -16.86
N ASP A 449 -8.46 -14.49 -18.15
CA ASP A 449 -7.50 -14.14 -19.21
C ASP A 449 -7.22 -12.62 -19.19
N LEU A 450 -8.24 -11.79 -18.91
CA LEU A 450 -8.06 -10.36 -18.76
C LEU A 450 -7.26 -10.04 -17.48
N GLU A 451 -7.61 -10.63 -16.33
CA GLU A 451 -6.87 -10.43 -15.07
C GLU A 451 -5.40 -10.79 -15.19
N ASP A 452 -5.08 -11.93 -15.84
CA ASP A 452 -3.70 -12.37 -16.08
C ASP A 452 -2.92 -11.43 -17.00
N SER A 453 -3.60 -10.69 -17.89
CA SER A 453 -2.97 -9.68 -18.75
C SER A 453 -2.63 -8.39 -18.01
N LEU A 454 -3.24 -8.14 -16.85
CA LEU A 454 -3.05 -6.94 -16.04
C LEU A 454 -2.05 -7.20 -14.91
N ASP A 455 -1.42 -6.14 -14.39
CA ASP A 455 -0.73 -6.18 -13.11
C ASP A 455 -1.67 -5.73 -12.01
N LYS A 456 -1.48 -6.26 -10.79
CA LYS A 456 -2.20 -5.73 -9.64
C LYS A 456 -1.79 -4.28 -9.39
N ASN A 457 -2.72 -3.46 -8.94
CA ASN A 457 -2.36 -2.15 -8.41
C ASN A 457 -1.39 -2.32 -7.20
N PRO A 458 -0.33 -1.52 -7.09
CA PRO A 458 0.61 -1.60 -5.96
C PRO A 458 -0.04 -1.49 -4.58
N VAL A 459 -1.17 -0.79 -4.48
CA VAL A 459 -1.91 -0.62 -3.22
C VAL A 459 -2.49 -1.94 -2.68
N THR A 460 -2.81 -2.92 -3.51
CA THR A 460 -3.43 -4.18 -3.04
C THR A 460 -2.42 -5.30 -2.84
N PRO A 461 -2.58 -6.17 -1.80
CA PRO A 461 -1.80 -7.40 -1.68
C PRO A 461 -2.06 -8.40 -2.82
N GLY A 462 -3.23 -8.36 -3.45
CA GLY A 462 -3.64 -9.25 -4.54
C GLY A 462 -5.11 -9.08 -4.89
N ALA A 463 -5.58 -9.81 -5.91
CA ALA A 463 -6.99 -9.86 -6.28
C ALA A 463 -7.88 -10.20 -5.09
N MET A 464 -9.15 -9.79 -5.13
CA MET A 464 -10.14 -10.10 -4.08
C MET A 464 -10.37 -11.62 -3.98
N LEU A 465 -10.76 -12.22 -5.07
CA LEU A 465 -10.65 -13.64 -5.41
C LEU A 465 -10.11 -13.72 -6.82
N PRO A 466 -8.96 -14.32 -7.10
CA PRO A 466 -8.47 -14.41 -8.47
C PRO A 466 -9.51 -15.01 -9.40
N ALA A 467 -9.74 -14.38 -10.54
CA ALA A 467 -10.74 -14.85 -11.50
C ALA A 467 -10.44 -16.28 -11.97
N ARG A 468 -9.16 -16.62 -12.10
CA ARG A 468 -8.73 -17.97 -12.47
C ARG A 468 -8.97 -19.00 -11.35
N GLU A 469 -8.92 -18.60 -10.06
CA GLU A 469 -9.35 -19.47 -8.95
C GLU A 469 -10.85 -19.72 -9.00
N GLN A 470 -11.65 -18.70 -9.26
CA GLN A 470 -13.10 -18.83 -9.44
C GLN A 470 -13.46 -19.72 -10.64
N LEU A 471 -12.71 -19.64 -11.74
CA LEU A 471 -12.83 -20.59 -12.86
C LEU A 471 -12.53 -22.03 -12.42
N GLY A 472 -11.48 -22.24 -11.63
CA GLY A 472 -11.14 -23.54 -11.05
C GLY A 472 -12.27 -24.08 -10.17
N ASP A 473 -12.88 -23.24 -9.33
CA ASP A 473 -14.03 -23.58 -8.50
C ASP A 473 -15.23 -24.01 -9.38
N LEU A 474 -15.57 -23.23 -10.40
CA LEU A 474 -16.65 -23.58 -11.34
C LEU A 474 -16.38 -24.90 -12.06
N LEU A 475 -15.17 -25.11 -12.53
CA LEU A 475 -14.79 -26.37 -13.21
C LEU A 475 -14.93 -27.57 -12.29
N LEU A 476 -14.59 -27.44 -11.00
CA LEU A 476 -14.83 -28.49 -10.00
C LEU A 476 -16.33 -28.74 -9.78
N ASP A 477 -17.15 -27.70 -9.70
CA ASP A 477 -18.61 -27.79 -9.54
C ASP A 477 -19.29 -28.45 -10.75
N LEU A 478 -18.67 -28.38 -11.92
CA LEU A 478 -19.10 -29.02 -13.16
C LEU A 478 -18.48 -30.40 -13.40
N GLY A 479 -17.70 -30.93 -12.46
CA GLY A 479 -17.03 -32.23 -12.61
C GLY A 479 -15.82 -32.25 -13.55
N ARG A 480 -15.35 -31.08 -14.03
CA ARG A 480 -14.22 -30.91 -14.97
C ARG A 480 -12.89 -30.84 -14.21
N ALA A 481 -12.59 -31.87 -13.42
CA ALA A 481 -11.48 -31.88 -12.47
C ALA A 481 -10.11 -31.68 -13.14
N ARG A 482 -9.87 -32.21 -14.34
CA ARG A 482 -8.59 -32.03 -15.07
C ARG A 482 -8.34 -30.57 -15.45
N ASP A 483 -9.38 -29.90 -15.94
CA ASP A 483 -9.30 -28.48 -16.34
C ASP A 483 -9.11 -27.61 -15.08
N ALA A 484 -9.75 -27.96 -13.96
CA ALA A 484 -9.57 -27.28 -12.67
C ALA A 484 -8.13 -27.37 -12.15
N VAL A 485 -7.43 -28.50 -12.35
CA VAL A 485 -6.00 -28.63 -12.00
C VAL A 485 -5.20 -27.53 -12.69
N THR A 486 -5.36 -27.38 -14.01
CA THR A 486 -4.66 -26.34 -14.78
C THR A 486 -4.96 -24.94 -14.26
N ALA A 487 -6.24 -24.63 -14.00
CA ALA A 487 -6.63 -23.31 -13.50
C ALA A 487 -5.95 -22.97 -12.15
N TYR A 488 -5.97 -23.88 -11.19
CA TYR A 488 -5.32 -23.63 -9.89
C TYR A 488 -3.79 -23.59 -9.97
N GLU A 489 -3.16 -24.40 -10.84
CA GLU A 489 -1.71 -24.37 -11.05
C GLU A 489 -1.27 -23.00 -11.62
N GLU A 490 -2.05 -22.39 -12.52
CA GLU A 490 -1.77 -21.06 -13.03
C GLU A 490 -1.86 -19.99 -11.93
N VAL A 491 -2.89 -20.03 -11.07
CA VAL A 491 -2.98 -19.09 -9.93
C VAL A 491 -1.73 -19.19 -9.04
N LEU A 492 -1.27 -20.41 -8.76
CA LEU A 492 -0.15 -20.62 -7.84
C LEU A 492 1.22 -20.18 -8.42
N LYS A 493 1.33 -19.92 -9.73
CA LYS A 493 2.52 -19.30 -10.33
C LYS A 493 2.62 -17.80 -9.97
N SER A 494 1.50 -17.08 -9.98
CA SER A 494 1.46 -15.64 -9.68
C SER A 494 1.20 -15.33 -8.21
N SER A 495 0.58 -16.27 -7.48
CA SER A 495 0.18 -16.14 -6.08
C SER A 495 0.56 -17.39 -5.28
N PRO A 496 1.86 -17.65 -5.08
CA PRO A 496 2.33 -18.82 -4.36
C PRO A 496 1.82 -18.82 -2.92
N GLY A 497 1.52 -20.01 -2.40
CA GLY A 497 1.04 -20.16 -1.02
C GLY A 497 -0.43 -19.79 -0.81
N ARG A 498 -1.19 -19.45 -1.88
CA ARG A 498 -2.61 -19.11 -1.78
C ARG A 498 -3.45 -20.32 -1.33
N ARG A 499 -4.08 -20.17 -0.14
CA ARG A 499 -4.75 -21.26 0.58
C ARG A 499 -5.86 -21.94 -0.21
N ASN A 500 -6.78 -21.16 -0.78
CA ASN A 500 -7.93 -21.71 -1.49
C ASN A 500 -7.51 -22.43 -2.77
N SER A 501 -6.56 -21.88 -3.52
CA SER A 501 -6.00 -22.52 -4.71
C SER A 501 -5.27 -23.83 -4.38
N ILE A 502 -4.48 -23.88 -3.29
CA ILE A 502 -3.82 -25.12 -2.83
C ILE A 502 -4.86 -26.20 -2.50
N ARG A 503 -5.94 -25.85 -1.79
CA ARG A 503 -7.01 -26.77 -1.41
C ARG A 503 -7.81 -27.24 -2.63
N GLY A 504 -8.14 -26.30 -3.53
CA GLY A 504 -8.82 -26.55 -4.80
C GLY A 504 -8.01 -27.52 -5.68
N LEU A 505 -6.71 -27.23 -5.85
CA LEU A 505 -5.78 -28.09 -6.60
C LEU A 505 -5.72 -29.50 -6.04
N ALA A 506 -5.59 -29.64 -4.71
CA ALA A 506 -5.55 -30.94 -4.06
C ALA A 506 -6.85 -31.72 -4.26
N LYS A 507 -8.02 -31.05 -4.22
CA LYS A 507 -9.33 -31.65 -4.52
C LYS A 507 -9.42 -32.06 -5.98
N ALA A 508 -9.02 -31.18 -6.91
CA ALA A 508 -9.04 -31.44 -8.35
C ALA A 508 -8.16 -32.63 -8.73
N LYS A 509 -6.94 -32.72 -8.21
CA LYS A 509 -6.02 -33.86 -8.42
C LYS A 509 -6.60 -35.18 -7.95
N ARG A 510 -7.25 -35.22 -6.76
CA ARG A 510 -7.92 -36.44 -6.29
C ARG A 510 -9.06 -36.87 -7.21
N LEU A 511 -9.93 -35.95 -7.61
CA LEU A 511 -11.06 -36.25 -8.49
C LEU A 511 -10.63 -36.66 -9.90
N SER A 512 -9.57 -36.08 -10.44
CA SER A 512 -9.03 -36.43 -11.75
C SER A 512 -8.38 -37.83 -11.78
N ALA A 513 -7.86 -38.29 -10.63
CA ALA A 513 -7.27 -39.64 -10.50
C ALA A 513 -8.34 -40.74 -10.34
N THR A 514 -9.53 -40.42 -9.81
CA THR A 514 -10.62 -41.38 -9.57
C THR A 514 -11.67 -41.41 -10.68
N GLY A 515 -11.60 -40.49 -11.65
CA GLY A 515 -12.50 -40.49 -12.80
C GLY A 515 -12.27 -41.71 -13.73
N PRO A 516 -13.30 -42.19 -14.43
CA PRO A 516 -13.16 -43.37 -15.30
C PRO A 516 -12.08 -43.10 -16.34
N SER A 517 -11.08 -43.97 -16.38
CA SER A 517 -10.15 -44.09 -17.48
C SER A 517 -10.99 -44.21 -18.77
N SER A 518 -11.02 -43.16 -19.61
CA SER A 518 -11.57 -43.29 -20.96
C SER A 518 -10.66 -44.26 -21.69
N SER A 519 -10.99 -45.57 -21.62
CA SER A 519 -10.53 -46.52 -22.58
C SER A 519 -10.97 -45.98 -23.95
N ARG A 520 -10.04 -45.45 -24.70
CA ARG A 520 -10.21 -45.23 -26.13
C ARG A 520 -10.43 -46.59 -26.80
N PRO A 521 -11.43 -46.71 -27.70
CA PRO A 521 -11.45 -47.81 -28.63
C PRO A 521 -10.33 -47.69 -29.65
#